data_46ed0e4d629afad0d8b4b2609a14b7d1
#
_entry.id   46ed0e4d629afad0d8b4b2609a14b7d1
#
_cell.length_a   1.000
_cell.length_b   1.000
_cell.length_c   1.000
_cell.angle_alpha   90.00
_cell.angle_beta   90.00
_cell.angle_gamma   90.00
#
_symmetry.space_group_name_H-M   'P 1'
#
loop_
_entity.id
_entity.type
_entity.pdbx_description
1 polymer ?
#
loop_
_entity_poly.entity_id
_entity_poly.type
_entity_poly.pdbx_seq_one_letter_code
_entity_poly.pdbx_strand_id
1 'polypeptide(L)'
;MQNTIREVEDTMRQRMSLVAKSYVSWLALAGCLLPAVASADAVSEHLMENLQVNGQSMPVAQVSATPIDGVYHVVLESGESFYSNTDGSHFLVGDLYQNADNGLVNLTEQARNQERAAALAAVPASERVVFQGVGEPKATVIVFTDPTCPYCERLHETVPELNERGIAVHYMAFPRAGMGSGAATTLEQVWCSDNRSEAMTQAKQGQTLAASASCDNPVADQYELGKAVGVQGTPAIVLPDGKMVPGFVPPDRLVSMLGLEDE
;
A
#
# COMPACT_ATOMS: atom_id res chain seq x y z
N MET A 1 -6.17 -12.64 -76.81
CA MET A 1 -6.45 -12.35 -75.37
C MET A 1 -5.25 -12.36 -74.46
N GLN A 2 -4.13 -12.97 -74.80
CA GLN A 2 -2.93 -13.02 -73.98
C GLN A 2 -1.95 -11.83 -74.12
N ASN A 3 -2.01 -11.08 -75.22
CA ASN A 3 -1.12 -9.91 -75.46
C ASN A 3 -1.55 -8.65 -74.70
N THR A 4 -2.81 -8.47 -74.46
CA THR A 4 -3.35 -7.26 -73.79
C THR A 4 -3.04 -7.27 -72.24
N ILE A 5 -2.88 -8.43 -71.64
CA ILE A 5 -2.57 -8.56 -70.21
C ILE A 5 -1.10 -8.22 -69.94
N ARG A 6 -0.18 -8.57 -70.81
CA ARG A 6 1.26 -8.25 -70.68
C ARG A 6 1.56 -6.76 -70.78
N GLU A 7 0.86 -6.02 -71.66
CA GLU A 7 1.06 -4.57 -71.81
C GLU A 7 0.57 -3.78 -70.55
N VAL A 8 -0.46 -4.27 -69.88
CA VAL A 8 -0.97 -3.65 -68.66
C VAL A 8 -0.05 -3.90 -67.49
N GLU A 9 0.56 -5.07 -67.37
CA GLU A 9 1.51 -5.40 -66.30
C GLU A 9 2.83 -4.65 -66.45
N ASP A 10 3.36 -4.43 -67.65
CA ASP A 10 4.57 -3.68 -67.88
C ASP A 10 4.35 -2.18 -67.65
N THR A 11 3.21 -1.62 -67.97
CA THR A 11 2.84 -0.24 -67.70
C THR A 11 2.69 0.06 -66.21
N MET A 12 2.17 -0.87 -65.43
CA MET A 12 2.08 -0.78 -63.96
C MET A 12 3.48 -0.84 -63.30
N ARG A 13 4.35 -1.74 -63.73
CA ARG A 13 5.73 -1.84 -63.23
C ARG A 13 6.55 -0.60 -63.52
N GLN A 14 6.37 0.04 -64.68
CA GLN A 14 7.10 1.26 -65.06
C GLN A 14 6.61 2.48 -64.26
N ARG A 15 5.32 2.56 -63.93
CA ARG A 15 4.79 3.65 -63.08
C ARG A 15 5.15 3.48 -61.61
N MET A 16 5.26 2.28 -61.08
CA MET A 16 5.75 2.03 -59.72
C MET A 16 7.22 2.32 -59.54
N SER A 17 8.06 2.16 -60.55
CA SER A 17 9.50 2.45 -60.51
C SER A 17 9.80 3.94 -60.52
N LEU A 18 8.92 4.81 -61.07
CA LEU A 18 9.09 6.26 -61.12
C LEU A 18 8.64 6.97 -59.82
N VAL A 19 7.74 6.39 -59.05
CA VAL A 19 7.25 6.92 -57.78
C VAL A 19 8.25 6.60 -56.64
N ALA A 20 9.00 5.49 -56.76
CA ALA A 20 9.96 5.07 -55.73
C ALA A 20 11.29 5.86 -55.73
N LYS A 21 11.56 6.65 -56.78
CA LYS A 21 12.81 7.45 -56.88
C LYS A 21 12.70 8.87 -56.40
N SER A 22 11.51 9.39 -56.09
CA SER A 22 11.31 10.79 -55.66
C SER A 22 11.16 10.97 -54.14
N TYR A 23 11.17 9.90 -53.33
CA TYR A 23 11.00 9.95 -51.86
C TYR A 23 12.29 9.71 -51.07
N VAL A 24 13.43 9.50 -51.69
CA VAL A 24 14.70 9.17 -51.00
C VAL A 24 15.62 10.35 -50.74
N SER A 25 15.26 11.58 -51.13
CA SER A 25 16.20 12.71 -51.05
C SER A 25 15.86 13.85 -50.07
N TRP A 26 14.88 13.65 -49.17
CA TRP A 26 14.53 14.71 -48.19
C TRP A 26 14.43 14.21 -46.72
N LEU A 27 15.15 13.16 -46.36
CA LEU A 27 15.26 12.64 -44.98
C LEU A 27 16.72 12.70 -44.47
N ALA A 28 17.36 13.85 -44.67
CA ALA A 28 18.63 14.13 -44.01
C ALA A 28 18.59 15.56 -43.47
N LEU A 29 18.80 15.70 -42.18
CA LEU A 29 18.93 16.89 -41.34
C LEU A 29 17.61 17.55 -40.83
N ALA A 30 16.89 16.86 -39.98
CA ALA A 30 16.31 17.48 -38.81
C ALA A 30 16.69 16.62 -37.61
N GLY A 31 17.92 16.71 -37.15
CA GLY A 31 18.36 16.29 -35.84
C GLY A 31 17.64 17.19 -34.83
N CYS A 32 16.38 16.89 -34.51
CA CYS A 32 15.74 17.41 -33.33
C CYS A 32 16.54 16.86 -32.14
N LEU A 33 17.39 17.69 -31.59
CA LEU A 33 17.78 17.63 -30.19
C LEU A 33 16.50 17.87 -29.41
N LEU A 34 15.68 16.81 -29.27
CA LEU A 34 14.70 16.73 -28.20
C LEU A 34 15.54 16.74 -26.92
N PRO A 35 15.34 17.70 -26.01
CA PRO A 35 15.90 17.56 -24.69
C PRO A 35 15.35 16.23 -24.18
N ALA A 36 16.23 15.32 -23.79
CA ALA A 36 15.86 14.13 -23.06
C ALA A 36 15.24 14.62 -21.74
N VAL A 37 13.93 14.81 -21.71
CA VAL A 37 13.18 14.88 -20.47
C VAL A 37 13.37 13.48 -19.92
N ALA A 38 14.27 13.32 -18.94
CA ALA A 38 14.38 12.08 -18.19
C ALA A 38 12.96 11.78 -17.71
N SER A 39 12.37 10.69 -18.17
CA SER A 39 11.05 10.31 -17.71
C SER A 39 11.13 10.14 -16.19
N ALA A 40 10.06 10.46 -15.47
CA ALA A 40 10.02 10.26 -14.02
C ALA A 40 10.44 8.83 -13.64
N ASP A 41 10.15 7.86 -14.50
CA ASP A 41 10.54 6.46 -14.36
C ASP A 41 12.07 6.26 -14.39
N ALA A 42 12.80 6.93 -15.29
CA ALA A 42 14.26 6.82 -15.38
C ALA A 42 14.96 7.41 -14.14
N VAL A 43 14.41 8.50 -13.57
CA VAL A 43 14.94 9.08 -12.32
C VAL A 43 14.64 8.17 -11.14
N SER A 44 13.44 7.60 -11.08
CA SER A 44 13.06 6.66 -10.02
C SER A 44 13.97 5.43 -10.02
N GLU A 45 14.23 4.84 -11.19
CA GLU A 45 15.15 3.71 -11.36
C GLU A 45 16.58 4.09 -10.94
N HIS A 46 17.06 5.27 -11.35
CA HIS A 46 18.39 5.77 -10.97
C HIS A 46 18.53 5.91 -9.44
N LEU A 47 17.54 6.52 -8.76
CA LEU A 47 17.56 6.70 -7.32
C LEU A 47 17.47 5.35 -6.57
N MET A 48 16.65 4.42 -7.06
CA MET A 48 16.54 3.08 -6.45
C MET A 48 17.87 2.32 -6.48
N GLU A 49 18.64 2.45 -7.56
CA GLU A 49 19.89 1.70 -7.74
C GLU A 49 21.13 2.38 -7.13
N ASN A 50 21.14 3.72 -7.13
CA ASN A 50 22.39 4.47 -6.90
C ASN A 50 22.37 5.37 -5.65
N LEU A 51 21.26 5.42 -4.91
CA LEU A 51 21.17 6.28 -3.74
C LEU A 51 22.14 5.83 -2.64
N GLN A 52 23.04 6.74 -2.24
CA GLN A 52 24.02 6.48 -1.22
C GLN A 52 24.04 7.63 -0.19
N VAL A 53 24.22 7.27 1.08
CA VAL A 53 24.42 8.20 2.18
C VAL A 53 25.72 7.84 2.89
N ASN A 54 26.66 8.77 2.98
CA ASN A 54 28.00 8.52 3.54
C ASN A 54 28.74 7.34 2.90
N GLY A 55 28.55 7.12 1.58
CA GLY A 55 29.16 6.01 0.83
C GLY A 55 28.53 4.65 1.06
N GLN A 56 27.41 4.58 1.77
CA GLN A 56 26.63 3.36 1.97
C GLN A 56 25.38 3.39 1.10
N SER A 57 25.12 2.32 0.37
CA SER A 57 23.89 2.16 -0.41
C SER A 57 22.68 2.12 0.52
N MET A 58 21.64 2.85 0.16
CA MET A 58 20.38 2.88 0.90
C MET A 58 19.43 1.80 0.36
N PRO A 59 18.77 1.03 1.25
CA PRO A 59 17.79 0.03 0.85
C PRO A 59 16.47 0.71 0.47
N VAL A 60 16.40 1.22 -0.78
CA VAL A 60 15.23 1.92 -1.32
C VAL A 60 14.17 0.91 -1.75
N ALA A 61 12.97 1.02 -1.18
CA ALA A 61 11.81 0.21 -1.54
C ALA A 61 11.00 0.83 -2.69
N GLN A 62 10.86 2.17 -2.68
CA GLN A 62 10.05 2.89 -3.66
C GLN A 62 10.54 4.31 -3.88
N VAL A 63 10.41 4.79 -5.10
CA VAL A 63 10.60 6.19 -5.48
C VAL A 63 9.40 6.66 -6.28
N SER A 64 8.84 7.80 -5.93
CA SER A 64 7.73 8.41 -6.66
C SER A 64 7.94 9.91 -6.90
N ALA A 65 7.45 10.39 -8.04
CA ALA A 65 7.47 11.82 -8.33
C ALA A 65 6.53 12.59 -7.39
N THR A 66 6.89 13.83 -7.08
CA THR A 66 6.02 14.75 -6.34
C THR A 66 5.46 15.83 -7.28
N PRO A 67 4.46 16.62 -6.83
CA PRO A 67 4.01 17.79 -7.58
C PRO A 67 5.06 18.90 -7.74
N ILE A 68 6.21 18.79 -7.10
CA ILE A 68 7.32 19.74 -7.21
C ILE A 68 8.33 19.18 -8.22
N ASP A 69 8.54 19.87 -9.32
CA ASP A 69 9.49 19.47 -10.36
C ASP A 69 10.88 19.20 -9.76
N GLY A 70 11.46 18.05 -10.10
CA GLY A 70 12.80 17.65 -9.67
C GLY A 70 12.89 17.17 -8.21
N VAL A 71 11.76 17.03 -7.50
CA VAL A 71 11.68 16.49 -6.14
C VAL A 71 10.95 15.14 -6.16
N TYR A 72 11.58 14.13 -5.58
CA TYR A 72 11.07 12.75 -5.52
C TYR A 72 10.86 12.32 -4.07
N HIS A 73 9.77 11.63 -3.81
CA HIS A 73 9.53 10.94 -2.53
C HIS A 73 10.20 9.58 -2.58
N VAL A 74 11.08 9.32 -1.63
CA VAL A 74 11.84 8.08 -1.48
C VAL A 74 11.39 7.38 -0.22
N VAL A 75 11.04 6.09 -0.32
CA VAL A 75 10.66 5.22 0.79
C VAL A 75 11.69 4.11 0.89
N LEU A 76 12.22 3.90 2.08
CA LEU A 76 13.17 2.84 2.39
C LEU A 76 12.45 1.54 2.77
N GLU A 77 13.13 0.40 2.65
CA GLU A 77 12.62 -0.90 3.11
C GLU A 77 12.26 -0.91 4.61
N SER A 78 12.85 0.00 5.41
CA SER A 78 12.49 0.21 6.82
C SER A 78 11.15 0.91 7.03
N GLY A 79 10.52 1.45 5.97
CA GLY A 79 9.32 2.28 6.01
C GLY A 79 9.58 3.76 6.30
N GLU A 80 10.83 4.16 6.54
CA GLU A 80 11.21 5.57 6.63
C GLU A 80 11.18 6.23 5.25
N SER A 81 10.81 7.52 5.20
CA SER A 81 10.75 8.24 3.93
C SER A 81 11.34 9.64 4.02
N PHE A 82 11.82 10.13 2.89
CA PHE A 82 12.37 11.47 2.71
C PHE A 82 12.18 11.92 1.26
N TYR A 83 12.55 13.17 0.98
CA TYR A 83 12.54 13.71 -0.38
C TYR A 83 13.95 13.86 -0.90
N SER A 84 14.16 13.61 -2.18
CA SER A 84 15.45 13.71 -2.86
C SER A 84 15.29 14.51 -4.15
N ASN A 85 16.37 15.17 -4.58
CA ASN A 85 16.46 15.68 -5.95
C ASN A 85 16.79 14.55 -6.94
N THR A 86 16.81 14.85 -8.22
CA THR A 86 16.94 13.87 -9.31
C THR A 86 18.21 13.03 -9.29
N ASP A 87 19.30 13.54 -8.71
CA ASP A 87 20.61 12.87 -8.66
C ASP A 87 20.97 12.31 -7.28
N GLY A 88 20.07 12.42 -6.29
CA GLY A 88 20.31 11.92 -4.95
C GLY A 88 21.34 12.69 -4.12
N SER A 89 21.76 13.89 -4.58
CA SER A 89 22.78 14.69 -3.89
C SER A 89 22.24 15.52 -2.72
N HIS A 90 20.92 15.77 -2.66
CA HIS A 90 20.27 16.56 -1.62
C HIS A 90 19.03 15.86 -1.10
N PHE A 91 18.88 15.88 0.23
CA PHE A 91 17.76 15.25 0.93
C PHE A 91 17.01 16.28 1.79
N LEU A 92 15.70 16.11 1.84
CA LEU A 92 14.82 16.85 2.73
C LEU A 92 13.99 15.84 3.54
N VAL A 93 14.13 15.88 4.87
CA VAL A 93 13.37 15.03 5.78
C VAL A 93 12.22 15.85 6.38
N GLY A 94 11.01 15.35 6.27
CA GLY A 94 9.82 16.02 6.75
C GLY A 94 8.59 15.69 5.90
N ASP A 95 7.50 16.40 6.15
CA ASP A 95 6.24 16.24 5.42
C ASP A 95 6.09 17.31 4.33
N LEU A 96 5.59 16.89 3.18
CA LEU A 96 5.21 17.75 2.07
C LEU A 96 3.72 18.08 2.17
N TYR A 97 3.41 19.38 2.20
CA TYR A 97 2.05 19.88 2.22
C TYR A 97 1.71 20.60 0.92
N GLN A 98 0.52 20.31 0.42
CA GLN A 98 -0.09 21.11 -0.64
C GLN A 98 -1.01 22.15 0.00
N ASN A 99 -0.84 23.42 -0.38
CA ASN A 99 -1.80 24.48 -0.05
C ASN A 99 -2.93 24.49 -1.09
N ALA A 100 -4.00 23.74 -0.81
CA ALA A 100 -5.17 23.63 -1.67
C ALA A 100 -6.28 24.61 -1.26
N ASP A 101 -7.26 24.85 -2.14
CA ASP A 101 -8.36 25.80 -1.91
C ASP A 101 -9.19 25.48 -0.65
N ASN A 102 -9.28 24.20 -0.29
CA ASN A 102 -10.01 23.69 0.88
C ASN A 102 -9.12 23.48 2.11
N GLY A 103 -7.84 23.92 2.08
CA GLY A 103 -6.90 23.84 3.19
C GLY A 103 -5.61 23.08 2.88
N LEU A 104 -4.81 22.84 3.91
CA LEU A 104 -3.55 22.11 3.80
C LEU A 104 -3.78 20.60 3.67
N VAL A 105 -3.21 20.01 2.64
CA VAL A 105 -3.20 18.56 2.40
C VAL A 105 -1.80 18.02 2.65
N ASN A 106 -1.65 17.08 3.58
CA ASN A 106 -0.37 16.38 3.81
C ASN A 106 -0.20 15.27 2.77
N LEU A 107 0.61 15.55 1.74
CA LEU A 107 0.86 14.62 0.65
C LEU A 107 1.71 13.41 1.09
N THR A 108 2.62 13.60 2.06
CA THR A 108 3.42 12.52 2.64
C THR A 108 2.53 11.51 3.35
N GLU A 109 1.61 11.99 4.18
CA GLU A 109 0.67 11.11 4.89
C GLU A 109 -0.31 10.43 3.90
N GLN A 110 -0.71 11.14 2.85
CA GLN A 110 -1.54 10.55 1.79
C GLN A 110 -0.82 9.38 1.07
N ALA A 111 0.46 9.55 0.73
CA ALA A 111 1.27 8.49 0.14
C ALA A 111 1.40 7.29 1.10
N ARG A 112 1.74 7.55 2.37
CA ARG A 112 1.82 6.50 3.41
C ARG A 112 0.50 5.75 3.60
N ASN A 113 -0.63 6.45 3.53
CA ASN A 113 -1.94 5.82 3.64
C ASN A 113 -2.23 4.90 2.45
N GLN A 114 -1.91 5.33 1.23
CA GLN A 114 -2.07 4.51 0.03
C GLN A 114 -1.20 3.26 0.06
N GLU A 115 0.06 3.39 0.45
CA GLU A 115 1.00 2.27 0.60
C GLU A 115 0.50 1.29 1.68
N ARG A 116 0.04 1.80 2.83
CA ARG A 116 -0.53 1.01 3.91
C ARG A 116 -1.79 0.25 3.46
N ALA A 117 -2.70 0.93 2.78
CA ALA A 117 -3.91 0.30 2.24
C ALA A 117 -3.55 -0.84 1.27
N ALA A 118 -2.60 -0.62 0.36
CA ALA A 118 -2.15 -1.63 -0.60
C ALA A 118 -1.49 -2.83 0.10
N ALA A 119 -0.58 -2.58 1.05
CA ALA A 119 0.09 -3.64 1.81
C ALA A 119 -0.90 -4.50 2.60
N LEU A 120 -1.88 -3.86 3.24
CA LEU A 120 -2.91 -4.58 4.01
C LEU A 120 -3.92 -5.30 3.11
N ALA A 121 -4.24 -4.77 1.93
CA ALA A 121 -5.11 -5.46 0.97
C ALA A 121 -4.50 -6.76 0.43
N ALA A 122 -3.16 -6.85 0.38
CA ALA A 122 -2.45 -8.06 -0.04
C ALA A 122 -2.60 -9.24 0.94
N VAL A 123 -2.92 -8.98 2.22
CA VAL A 123 -3.17 -10.04 3.21
C VAL A 123 -4.59 -10.57 3.03
N PRO A 124 -4.80 -11.85 2.73
CA PRO A 124 -6.14 -12.40 2.53
C PRO A 124 -6.97 -12.40 3.82
N ALA A 125 -8.28 -12.26 3.70
CA ALA A 125 -9.20 -12.30 4.86
C ALA A 125 -9.10 -13.63 5.64
N SER A 126 -8.75 -14.74 4.98
CA SER A 126 -8.53 -16.04 5.61
C SER A 126 -7.35 -16.07 6.59
N GLU A 127 -6.44 -15.12 6.50
CA GLU A 127 -5.32 -14.96 7.44
C GLU A 127 -5.64 -14.02 8.61
N ARG A 128 -6.81 -13.41 8.61
CA ARG A 128 -7.26 -12.48 9.65
C ARG A 128 -8.25 -13.14 10.59
N VAL A 129 -8.45 -12.56 11.77
CA VAL A 129 -9.59 -12.92 12.63
C VAL A 129 -10.72 -11.94 12.33
N VAL A 130 -11.80 -12.46 11.74
CA VAL A 130 -12.88 -11.66 11.18
C VAL A 130 -14.07 -11.60 12.11
N PHE A 131 -14.53 -10.39 12.41
CA PHE A 131 -15.78 -10.09 13.07
C PHE A 131 -16.65 -9.27 12.13
N GLN A 132 -17.67 -9.89 11.60
CA GLN A 132 -18.58 -9.29 10.64
C GLN A 132 -20.03 -9.50 11.10
N GLY A 133 -20.84 -8.45 10.96
CA GLY A 133 -22.29 -8.53 11.16
C GLY A 133 -22.99 -9.30 10.04
N VAL A 134 -24.30 -9.29 10.07
CA VAL A 134 -25.14 -9.95 9.06
C VAL A 134 -25.14 -9.12 7.78
N GLY A 135 -24.84 -9.75 6.64
CA GLY A 135 -24.83 -9.12 5.31
C GLY A 135 -23.49 -8.54 4.92
N GLU A 136 -23.48 -7.79 3.81
CA GLU A 136 -22.28 -7.10 3.32
C GLU A 136 -21.96 -5.91 4.21
N PRO A 137 -20.70 -5.77 4.68
CA PRO A 137 -20.33 -4.62 5.50
C PRO A 137 -20.31 -3.33 4.67
N LYS A 138 -20.76 -2.22 5.26
CA LYS A 138 -20.62 -0.87 4.68
C LYS A 138 -19.15 -0.43 4.65
N ALA A 139 -18.38 -0.85 5.64
CA ALA A 139 -16.94 -0.63 5.72
C ALA A 139 -16.24 -1.77 6.48
N THR A 140 -14.97 -1.98 6.18
CA THR A 140 -14.09 -2.91 6.92
C THR A 140 -12.90 -2.14 7.47
N VAL A 141 -12.67 -2.26 8.78
CA VAL A 141 -11.46 -1.75 9.42
C VAL A 141 -10.52 -2.88 9.77
N ILE A 142 -9.21 -2.65 9.61
CA ILE A 142 -8.18 -3.58 10.05
C ILE A 142 -7.64 -3.10 11.39
N VAL A 143 -7.53 -4.00 12.35
CA VAL A 143 -7.09 -3.66 13.71
C VAL A 143 -5.91 -4.52 14.11
N PHE A 144 -4.75 -3.90 14.25
CA PHE A 144 -3.61 -4.55 14.87
C PHE A 144 -3.83 -4.64 16.38
N THR A 145 -3.71 -5.86 16.92
CA THR A 145 -4.18 -6.15 18.28
C THR A 145 -3.19 -7.00 19.07
N ASP A 146 -3.23 -6.81 20.38
CA ASP A 146 -2.50 -7.58 21.39
C ASP A 146 -3.49 -8.07 22.45
N PRO A 147 -3.51 -9.37 22.83
CA PRO A 147 -4.47 -9.93 23.79
C PRO A 147 -4.30 -9.35 25.20
N THR A 148 -3.09 -8.86 25.53
CA THR A 148 -2.77 -8.29 26.86
C THR A 148 -2.96 -6.77 26.96
N CYS A 149 -3.51 -6.15 25.90
CA CYS A 149 -3.71 -4.71 25.85
C CYS A 149 -5.12 -4.32 26.34
N PRO A 150 -5.26 -3.54 27.43
CA PRO A 150 -6.57 -3.14 27.95
C PRO A 150 -7.39 -2.30 26.95
N TYR A 151 -6.74 -1.48 26.13
CA TYR A 151 -7.44 -0.71 25.10
C TYR A 151 -7.91 -1.58 23.93
N CYS A 152 -7.21 -2.69 23.65
CA CYS A 152 -7.66 -3.68 22.68
C CYS A 152 -8.86 -4.48 23.19
N GLU A 153 -8.90 -4.82 24.48
CA GLU A 153 -10.05 -5.41 25.14
C GLU A 153 -11.26 -4.47 25.03
N ARG A 154 -11.08 -3.21 25.43
CA ARG A 154 -12.13 -2.20 25.34
C ARG A 154 -12.67 -1.99 23.91
N LEU A 155 -11.79 -2.00 22.91
CA LEU A 155 -12.23 -1.95 21.51
C LEU A 155 -13.05 -3.21 21.15
N HIS A 156 -12.59 -4.37 21.62
CA HIS A 156 -13.26 -5.63 21.33
C HIS A 156 -14.67 -5.70 21.90
N GLU A 157 -14.91 -5.12 23.07
CA GLU A 157 -16.24 -4.98 23.67
C GLU A 157 -17.22 -4.19 22.79
N THR A 158 -16.71 -3.29 21.95
CA THR A 158 -17.56 -2.50 21.05
C THR A 158 -17.79 -3.14 19.68
N VAL A 159 -17.15 -4.28 19.39
CA VAL A 159 -17.27 -4.94 18.08
C VAL A 159 -18.70 -5.31 17.72
N PRO A 160 -19.54 -5.85 18.65
CA PRO A 160 -20.94 -6.13 18.32
C PRO A 160 -21.69 -4.88 17.84
N GLU A 161 -21.52 -3.75 18.52
CA GLU A 161 -22.12 -2.48 18.14
C GLU A 161 -21.61 -1.98 16.76
N LEU A 162 -20.30 -2.11 16.49
CA LEU A 162 -19.74 -1.77 15.19
C LEU A 162 -20.33 -2.64 14.07
N ASN A 163 -20.48 -3.92 14.32
CA ASN A 163 -21.09 -4.86 13.38
C ASN A 163 -22.57 -4.54 13.10
N GLU A 164 -23.34 -4.13 14.12
CA GLU A 164 -24.73 -3.67 13.95
C GLU A 164 -24.82 -2.41 13.06
N ARG A 165 -23.79 -1.55 13.09
CA ARG A 165 -23.68 -0.37 12.25
C ARG A 165 -23.13 -0.65 10.85
N GLY A 166 -22.84 -1.93 10.54
CA GLY A 166 -22.30 -2.36 9.24
C GLY A 166 -20.79 -2.22 9.10
N ILE A 167 -20.05 -2.10 10.21
CA ILE A 167 -18.59 -2.05 10.19
C ILE A 167 -18.03 -3.44 10.56
N ALA A 168 -17.32 -4.06 9.62
CA ALA A 168 -16.57 -5.29 9.90
C ALA A 168 -15.21 -4.94 10.53
N VAL A 169 -14.80 -5.76 11.52
CA VAL A 169 -13.51 -5.63 12.20
C VAL A 169 -12.65 -6.85 11.88
N HIS A 170 -11.53 -6.64 11.20
CA HIS A 170 -10.56 -7.67 10.87
C HIS A 170 -9.32 -7.48 11.73
N TYR A 171 -9.08 -8.39 12.66
CA TYR A 171 -7.87 -8.33 13.49
C TYR A 171 -6.66 -8.91 12.79
N MET A 172 -5.53 -8.24 13.02
CA MET A 172 -4.17 -8.70 12.71
C MET A 172 -3.33 -8.73 13.99
N ALA A 173 -2.43 -9.69 14.07
CA ALA A 173 -1.60 -9.92 15.25
C ALA A 173 -0.52 -8.84 15.39
N PHE A 174 -0.39 -8.26 16.59
CA PHE A 174 0.70 -7.36 16.94
C PHE A 174 1.06 -7.48 18.42
N PRO A 175 1.79 -8.54 18.82
CA PRO A 175 2.24 -8.70 20.19
C PRO A 175 3.28 -7.63 20.55
N ARG A 176 2.92 -6.62 21.34
CA ARG A 176 3.76 -5.45 21.67
C ARG A 176 5.11 -5.81 22.29
N ALA A 177 5.16 -6.92 23.01
CA ALA A 177 6.39 -7.42 23.62
C ALA A 177 7.24 -8.30 22.66
N GLY A 178 6.89 -8.37 21.37
CA GLY A 178 7.60 -9.15 20.35
C GLY A 178 7.19 -10.63 20.31
N MET A 179 7.74 -11.34 19.32
CA MET A 179 7.40 -12.74 19.03
C MET A 179 7.84 -13.75 20.10
N GLY A 180 8.78 -13.42 20.99
CA GLY A 180 9.16 -14.27 22.11
C GLY A 180 8.27 -14.14 23.36
N SER A 181 7.13 -13.44 23.28
CA SER A 181 6.27 -13.14 24.43
C SER A 181 5.13 -14.12 24.59
N GLY A 182 4.55 -14.17 25.81
CA GLY A 182 3.31 -14.90 26.07
C GLY A 182 2.14 -14.37 25.24
N ALA A 183 2.11 -13.07 24.92
CA ALA A 183 1.11 -12.48 24.03
C ALA A 183 1.20 -13.05 22.61
N ALA A 184 2.42 -13.24 22.09
CA ALA A 184 2.62 -13.89 20.80
C ALA A 184 2.10 -15.33 20.79
N THR A 185 2.47 -16.14 21.81
CA THR A 185 1.97 -17.52 21.97
C THR A 185 0.43 -17.56 22.03
N THR A 186 -0.20 -16.62 22.76
CA THR A 186 -1.67 -16.54 22.81
C THR A 186 -2.28 -16.21 21.44
N LEU A 187 -1.67 -15.29 20.69
CA LEU A 187 -2.12 -14.98 19.33
C LEU A 187 -1.94 -16.19 18.39
N GLU A 188 -0.82 -16.88 18.43
CA GLU A 188 -0.61 -18.11 17.66
C GLU A 188 -1.70 -19.16 17.99
N GLN A 189 -2.06 -19.35 19.28
CA GLN A 189 -3.16 -20.20 19.68
C GLN A 189 -4.51 -19.77 19.09
N VAL A 190 -4.78 -18.44 19.04
CA VAL A 190 -5.99 -17.90 18.39
C VAL A 190 -6.00 -18.27 16.91
N TRP A 191 -4.90 -18.04 16.19
CA TRP A 191 -4.82 -18.36 14.76
C TRP A 191 -4.86 -19.85 14.45
N CYS A 192 -4.40 -20.69 15.39
CA CYS A 192 -4.47 -22.15 15.29
C CYS A 192 -5.82 -22.75 15.73
N SER A 193 -6.75 -21.94 16.21
CA SER A 193 -8.08 -22.41 16.63
C SER A 193 -9.02 -22.61 15.45
N ASP A 194 -9.90 -23.63 15.53
CA ASP A 194 -10.93 -23.87 14.53
C ASP A 194 -11.93 -22.70 14.42
N ASN A 195 -12.23 -22.06 15.56
CA ASN A 195 -13.04 -20.84 15.64
C ASN A 195 -12.20 -19.68 16.16
N ARG A 196 -11.53 -18.99 15.23
CA ARG A 196 -10.61 -17.88 15.57
C ARG A 196 -11.30 -16.70 16.25
N SER A 197 -12.53 -16.36 15.86
CA SER A 197 -13.27 -15.25 16.47
C SER A 197 -13.64 -15.54 17.91
N GLU A 198 -14.08 -16.74 18.23
CA GLU A 198 -14.34 -17.16 19.60
C GLU A 198 -13.05 -17.20 20.43
N ALA A 199 -11.98 -17.78 19.88
CA ALA A 199 -10.67 -17.83 20.53
C ALA A 199 -10.11 -16.42 20.80
N MET A 200 -10.29 -15.46 19.87
CA MET A 200 -9.91 -14.07 20.07
C MET A 200 -10.68 -13.43 21.22
N THR A 201 -11.99 -13.68 21.31
CA THR A 201 -12.83 -13.18 22.41
C THR A 201 -12.37 -13.74 23.75
N GLN A 202 -12.11 -15.06 23.83
CA GLN A 202 -11.57 -15.71 25.03
C GLN A 202 -10.20 -15.15 25.44
N ALA A 203 -9.29 -14.96 24.45
CA ALA A 203 -7.97 -14.37 24.68
C ALA A 203 -8.05 -12.94 25.25
N LYS A 204 -8.98 -12.12 24.74
CA LYS A 204 -9.25 -10.76 25.25
C LYS A 204 -9.79 -10.74 26.66
N GLN A 205 -10.49 -11.79 27.08
CA GLN A 205 -11.00 -11.98 28.43
C GLN A 205 -9.97 -12.62 29.37
N GLY A 206 -8.72 -12.83 28.90
CA GLY A 206 -7.65 -13.45 29.69
C GLY A 206 -7.87 -14.96 29.97
N GLN A 207 -8.74 -15.61 29.19
CA GLN A 207 -8.99 -17.04 29.34
C GLN A 207 -7.87 -17.86 28.69
N THR A 208 -7.61 -19.04 29.25
CA THR A 208 -6.67 -19.99 28.68
C THR A 208 -7.28 -20.67 27.47
N LEU A 209 -6.60 -20.63 26.35
CA LEU A 209 -7.01 -21.27 25.11
C LEU A 209 -6.60 -22.75 25.11
N ALA A 210 -7.47 -23.61 24.58
CA ALA A 210 -7.20 -25.04 24.45
C ALA A 210 -6.31 -25.38 23.23
N ALA A 211 -6.28 -24.49 22.22
CA ALA A 211 -5.52 -24.72 21.01
C ALA A 211 -4.01 -24.69 21.25
N SER A 212 -3.27 -25.52 20.51
CA SER A 212 -1.80 -25.45 20.46
C SER A 212 -1.34 -24.30 19.58
N ALA A 213 -0.20 -23.68 19.90
CA ALA A 213 0.44 -22.67 19.06
C ALA A 213 1.32 -23.28 17.94
N SER A 214 1.18 -24.58 17.64
CA SER A 214 2.13 -25.32 16.79
C SER A 214 1.68 -25.50 15.32
N CYS A 215 0.59 -24.86 14.91
CA CYS A 215 0.20 -24.85 13.50
C CYS A 215 1.00 -23.81 12.69
N ASP A 216 0.99 -23.95 11.38
CA ASP A 216 1.42 -22.89 10.47
C ASP A 216 0.43 -21.73 10.58
N ASN A 217 0.93 -20.52 10.92
CA ASN A 217 0.11 -19.36 11.19
C ASN A 217 0.84 -18.04 10.81
N PRO A 218 0.10 -16.98 10.46
CA PRO A 218 0.67 -15.73 9.95
C PRO A 218 1.07 -14.71 11.05
N VAL A 219 1.11 -15.08 12.32
CA VAL A 219 1.30 -14.10 13.42
C VAL A 219 2.61 -13.37 13.32
N ALA A 220 3.70 -14.07 12.98
CA ALA A 220 5.01 -13.46 12.80
C ALA A 220 5.04 -12.49 11.61
N ASP A 221 4.48 -12.90 10.47
CA ASP A 221 4.42 -12.08 9.26
C ASP A 221 3.55 -10.84 9.47
N GLN A 222 2.42 -10.98 10.18
CA GLN A 222 1.56 -9.85 10.53
C GLN A 222 2.23 -8.88 11.49
N TYR A 223 3.03 -9.37 12.44
CA TYR A 223 3.81 -8.53 13.33
C TYR A 223 4.87 -7.72 12.56
N GLU A 224 5.61 -8.35 11.65
CA GLU A 224 6.59 -7.65 10.80
C GLU A 224 5.89 -6.66 9.87
N LEU A 225 4.79 -7.05 9.23
CA LEU A 225 3.98 -6.14 8.42
C LEU A 225 3.49 -4.94 9.24
N GLY A 226 3.00 -5.17 10.47
CA GLY A 226 2.57 -4.10 11.36
C GLY A 226 3.68 -3.08 11.62
N LYS A 227 4.91 -3.52 11.83
CA LYS A 227 6.07 -2.63 11.96
C LYS A 227 6.34 -1.85 10.68
N ALA A 228 6.36 -2.54 9.54
CA ALA A 228 6.61 -1.94 8.23
C ALA A 228 5.57 -0.87 7.86
N VAL A 229 4.28 -1.06 8.20
CA VAL A 229 3.22 -0.09 7.96
C VAL A 229 3.09 0.99 9.05
N GLY A 230 3.99 1.00 10.04
CA GLY A 230 4.11 2.07 11.03
C GLY A 230 3.27 1.89 12.29
N VAL A 231 2.86 0.68 12.66
CA VAL A 231 2.19 0.41 13.95
C VAL A 231 3.19 0.58 15.10
N GLN A 232 2.92 1.52 15.99
CA GLN A 232 3.75 1.81 17.18
C GLN A 232 3.11 1.36 18.50
N GLY A 233 1.86 0.88 18.45
CA GLY A 233 1.12 0.45 19.64
C GLY A 233 -0.24 -0.13 19.25
N THR A 234 -0.92 -0.71 20.24
CA THR A 234 -2.23 -1.34 20.02
C THR A 234 -3.33 -0.75 20.92
N PRO A 235 -4.58 -0.74 20.46
CA PRO A 235 -4.98 -1.09 19.10
C PRO A 235 -4.48 -0.03 18.10
N ALA A 236 -4.17 -0.44 16.86
CA ALA A 236 -4.01 0.47 15.74
C ALA A 236 -5.10 0.15 14.72
N ILE A 237 -6.00 1.08 14.48
CA ILE A 237 -7.14 0.91 13.58
C ILE A 237 -6.76 1.49 12.23
N VAL A 238 -6.83 0.70 11.17
CA VAL A 238 -6.60 1.18 9.81
C VAL A 238 -7.93 1.22 9.05
N LEU A 239 -8.26 2.40 8.57
CA LEU A 239 -9.46 2.68 7.79
C LEU A 239 -9.29 2.18 6.34
N PRO A 240 -10.37 2.07 5.53
CA PRO A 240 -10.28 1.60 4.15
C PRO A 240 -9.34 2.41 3.24
N ASP A 241 -9.19 3.70 3.51
CA ASP A 241 -8.27 4.61 2.81
C ASP A 241 -6.80 4.47 3.26
N GLY A 242 -6.53 3.55 4.19
CA GLY A 242 -5.21 3.32 4.77
C GLY A 242 -4.84 4.25 5.93
N LYS A 243 -5.67 5.22 6.28
CA LYS A 243 -5.44 6.10 7.43
C LYS A 243 -5.37 5.30 8.71
N MET A 244 -4.28 5.46 9.46
CA MET A 244 -4.09 4.81 10.75
C MET A 244 -4.59 5.70 11.88
N VAL A 245 -5.41 5.12 12.75
CA VAL A 245 -5.93 5.75 13.96
C VAL A 245 -5.35 5.01 15.16
N PRO A 246 -4.42 5.61 15.91
CA PRO A 246 -3.82 4.97 17.06
C PRO A 246 -4.76 4.96 18.26
N GLY A 247 -4.77 3.84 18.97
CA GLY A 247 -5.52 3.67 20.20
C GLY A 247 -7.01 3.37 20.01
N PHE A 248 -7.72 3.32 21.14
CA PHE A 248 -9.15 3.10 21.18
C PHE A 248 -9.91 4.34 20.71
N VAL A 249 -10.91 4.11 19.86
CA VAL A 249 -11.85 5.12 19.38
C VAL A 249 -13.28 4.63 19.67
N PRO A 250 -14.17 5.46 20.28
CA PRO A 250 -15.56 5.09 20.45
C PRO A 250 -16.30 4.83 19.13
N PRO A 251 -17.31 3.95 19.08
CA PRO A 251 -18.04 3.60 17.88
C PRO A 251 -18.56 4.79 17.08
N ASP A 252 -19.19 5.78 17.72
CA ASP A 252 -19.73 6.97 17.05
C ASP A 252 -18.65 7.74 16.29
N ARG A 253 -17.48 7.89 16.91
CA ARG A 253 -16.37 8.58 16.26
C ARG A 253 -15.81 7.76 15.08
N LEU A 254 -15.77 6.42 15.19
CA LEU A 254 -15.31 5.56 14.10
C LEU A 254 -16.30 5.62 12.92
N VAL A 255 -17.60 5.60 13.20
CA VAL A 255 -18.67 5.80 12.20
C VAL A 255 -18.50 7.13 11.47
N SER A 256 -18.28 8.23 12.22
CA SER A 256 -18.03 9.55 11.65
C SER A 256 -16.77 9.58 10.77
N MET A 257 -15.68 8.96 11.22
CA MET A 257 -14.43 8.88 10.45
C MET A 257 -14.58 8.07 9.15
N LEU A 258 -15.53 7.13 9.11
CA LEU A 258 -15.85 6.32 7.93
C LEU A 258 -16.90 6.98 7.02
N GLY A 259 -17.46 8.13 7.41
CA GLY A 259 -18.52 8.81 6.66
C GLY A 259 -19.84 8.04 6.64
N LEU A 260 -20.10 7.20 7.66
CA LEU A 260 -21.29 6.37 7.79
C LEU A 260 -22.33 6.97 8.77
N GLU A 261 -22.25 8.28 9.02
CA GLU A 261 -23.27 8.99 9.80
C GLU A 261 -24.63 8.84 9.10
N ASP A 262 -25.66 8.59 9.89
CA ASP A 262 -26.96 8.11 9.43
C ASP A 262 -27.53 8.90 8.23
N GLU A 263 -27.79 8.15 7.14
CA GLU A 263 -28.76 8.53 6.12
C GLU A 263 -30.19 8.36 6.64
#